data_35b2db219a2bb687fd4f94f50c70df02
#
_entry.id   35b2db219a2bb687fd4f94f50c70df02
#
_cell.length_a   1.000
_cell.length_b   1.000
_cell.length_c   1.000
_cell.angle_alpha   90.00
_cell.angle_beta   90.00
_cell.angle_gamma   90.00
#
_symmetry.space_group_name_H-M   'P 1'
#
loop_
_entity.id
_entity.type
_entity.pdbx_description
1 polymer ?
#
loop_
_entity_poly.entity_id
_entity_poly.type
_entity_poly.pdbx_seq_one_letter_code
_entity_poly.pdbx_strand_id
1 'polypeptide(L)'
;MFTVWNSGLNIWLVVKWSSKEMKTLNAIFRNKKRLTEVYSILRGYENEIKLLKKQLSILNRDLPRIEESNYSERMILFSKTIQNRRIIITVRYNLNYKKQIEMLYFSLDDGQGKTKYAHHLRLQALYGHHDGLFKQLVIRDFLIREPNRGYGSLLLRESLLHISQLFGVKTKIVGKLSFVDEVDKINHQRRDYLYQKFGFSITDGRIALDEIPVAMLVKERDK
;
A
#
# COMPACT_ATOMS: atom_id res chain seq x y z
N MET A 1 -41.60 25.80 -38.42
CA MET A 1 -41.33 25.27 -39.75
C MET A 1 -39.92 24.70 -39.74
N PHE A 2 -39.78 23.40 -39.86
CA PHE A 2 -38.47 22.75 -39.94
C PHE A 2 -38.32 22.11 -41.32
N THR A 3 -37.18 22.32 -41.95
CA THR A 3 -36.81 21.70 -43.22
C THR A 3 -35.88 20.52 -42.94
N VAL A 4 -36.26 19.34 -43.37
CA VAL A 4 -35.43 18.12 -43.33
C VAL A 4 -34.91 17.83 -44.71
N TRP A 5 -33.61 17.80 -44.88
CA TRP A 5 -32.97 17.43 -46.14
C TRP A 5 -32.60 15.95 -46.13
N ASN A 6 -33.03 15.23 -47.13
CA ASN A 6 -32.65 13.84 -47.33
C ASN A 6 -31.75 13.74 -48.59
N SER A 7 -30.46 13.52 -48.33
CA SER A 7 -29.41 13.48 -49.35
C SER A 7 -29.54 12.33 -50.39
N GLY A 8 -30.35 11.30 -50.08
CA GLY A 8 -30.55 10.15 -50.98
C GLY A 8 -31.59 10.38 -52.07
N LEU A 9 -32.48 11.38 -51.96
CA LEU A 9 -33.61 11.59 -52.89
C LEU A 9 -33.74 13.02 -53.41
N ASN A 10 -32.85 13.96 -53.07
CA ASN A 10 -32.92 15.38 -53.44
C ASN A 10 -34.31 16.02 -53.23
N ILE A 11 -35.03 15.61 -52.21
CA ILE A 11 -36.37 16.10 -51.90
C ILE A 11 -36.35 16.95 -50.63
N TRP A 12 -36.90 18.16 -50.74
CA TRP A 12 -37.18 19.02 -49.59
C TRP A 12 -38.58 18.74 -49.06
N LEU A 13 -38.71 18.14 -47.93
CA LEU A 13 -39.96 17.93 -47.22
C LEU A 13 -40.18 19.08 -46.21
N VAL A 14 -41.16 19.90 -46.47
CA VAL A 14 -41.61 20.92 -45.52
C VAL A 14 -42.73 20.34 -44.69
N VAL A 15 -42.42 19.92 -43.46
CA VAL A 15 -43.43 19.37 -42.57
C VAL A 15 -43.92 20.47 -41.63
N LYS A 16 -45.21 20.82 -41.72
CA LYS A 16 -45.90 21.71 -40.77
C LYS A 16 -46.43 20.88 -39.62
N TRP A 17 -45.81 21.01 -38.47
CA TRP A 17 -46.27 20.35 -37.23
C TRP A 17 -47.26 21.25 -36.51
N SER A 18 -48.31 20.67 -35.95
CA SER A 18 -49.23 21.38 -35.05
C SER A 18 -48.55 21.65 -33.68
N SER A 19 -49.03 22.63 -32.97
CA SER A 19 -48.54 22.96 -31.61
C SER A 19 -48.58 21.74 -30.65
N LYS A 20 -49.55 20.85 -30.83
CA LYS A 20 -49.73 19.62 -30.06
C LYS A 20 -48.65 18.58 -30.37
N GLU A 21 -48.34 18.39 -31.67
CA GLU A 21 -47.30 17.46 -32.11
C GLU A 21 -45.90 17.91 -31.69
N MET A 22 -45.62 19.20 -31.75
CA MET A 22 -44.37 19.78 -31.26
C MET A 22 -44.18 19.56 -29.74
N LYS A 23 -45.25 19.66 -28.94
CA LYS A 23 -45.20 19.36 -27.51
C LYS A 23 -44.88 17.88 -27.28
N THR A 24 -45.49 16.98 -28.05
CA THR A 24 -45.24 15.52 -27.95
C THR A 24 -43.82 15.16 -28.33
N LEU A 25 -43.29 15.71 -29.43
CA LEU A 25 -41.90 15.53 -29.84
C LEU A 25 -40.92 16.02 -28.79
N ASN A 26 -41.13 17.21 -28.22
CA ASN A 26 -40.29 17.73 -27.16
C ASN A 26 -40.30 16.86 -25.91
N ALA A 27 -41.44 16.25 -25.55
CA ALA A 27 -41.54 15.32 -24.45
C ALA A 27 -40.75 14.01 -24.75
N ILE A 28 -40.83 13.49 -26.00
CA ILE A 28 -40.05 12.33 -26.43
C ILE A 28 -38.54 12.63 -26.37
N PHE A 29 -38.10 13.78 -26.89
CA PHE A 29 -36.68 14.16 -26.82
C PHE A 29 -36.17 14.32 -25.41
N ARG A 30 -36.95 14.92 -24.50
CA ARG A 30 -36.57 15.02 -23.06
C ARG A 30 -36.46 13.66 -22.41
N ASN A 31 -37.40 12.73 -22.70
CA ASN A 31 -37.33 11.38 -22.18
C ASN A 31 -36.12 10.59 -22.74
N LYS A 32 -35.81 10.76 -24.05
CA LYS A 32 -34.63 10.15 -24.66
C LYS A 32 -33.34 10.67 -23.99
N LYS A 33 -33.23 11.97 -23.73
CA LYS A 33 -32.09 12.56 -23.04
C LYS A 33 -31.93 11.99 -21.60
N ARG A 34 -33.04 11.91 -20.86
CA ARG A 34 -33.05 11.31 -19.50
C ARG A 34 -32.64 9.83 -19.54
N LEU A 35 -33.13 9.06 -20.51
CA LEU A 35 -32.72 7.68 -20.71
C LEU A 35 -31.21 7.57 -20.98
N THR A 36 -30.67 8.42 -21.83
CA THR A 36 -29.23 8.42 -22.14
C THR A 36 -28.39 8.74 -20.88
N GLU A 37 -28.84 9.68 -20.06
CA GLU A 37 -28.19 10.01 -18.77
C GLU A 37 -28.23 8.82 -17.79
N VAL A 38 -29.39 8.15 -17.67
CA VAL A 38 -29.53 6.95 -16.84
C VAL A 38 -28.64 5.81 -17.34
N TYR A 39 -28.58 5.55 -18.64
CA TYR A 39 -27.66 4.54 -19.21
C TYR A 39 -26.19 4.89 -18.96
N SER A 40 -25.80 6.15 -19.02
CA SER A 40 -24.46 6.59 -18.71
C SER A 40 -24.09 6.30 -17.25
N ILE A 41 -25.01 6.57 -16.32
CA ILE A 41 -24.84 6.30 -14.89
C ILE A 41 -24.74 4.79 -14.62
N LEU A 42 -25.64 4.00 -15.21
CA LEU A 42 -25.62 2.54 -15.09
C LEU A 42 -24.31 1.93 -15.59
N ARG A 43 -23.80 2.41 -16.73
CA ARG A 43 -22.50 1.98 -17.26
C ARG A 43 -21.34 2.36 -16.35
N GLY A 44 -21.44 3.48 -15.65
CA GLY A 44 -20.50 3.88 -14.61
C GLY A 44 -20.46 2.85 -13.46
N TYR A 45 -21.64 2.49 -12.93
CA TYR A 45 -21.76 1.48 -11.88
C TYR A 45 -21.31 0.09 -12.32
N GLU A 46 -21.61 -0.33 -13.55
CA GLU A 46 -21.13 -1.60 -14.09
C GLU A 46 -19.60 -1.68 -14.11
N ASN A 47 -18.94 -0.60 -14.51
CA ASN A 47 -17.48 -0.53 -14.50
C ASN A 47 -16.89 -0.58 -13.07
N GLU A 48 -17.53 0.12 -12.13
CA GLU A 48 -17.14 0.10 -10.72
C GLU A 48 -17.32 -1.29 -10.10
N ILE A 49 -18.46 -1.96 -10.36
CA ILE A 49 -18.71 -3.34 -9.93
C ILE A 49 -17.67 -4.29 -10.53
N LYS A 50 -17.30 -4.12 -11.78
CA LYS A 50 -16.28 -4.94 -12.45
C LYS A 50 -14.91 -4.74 -11.79
N LEU A 51 -14.58 -3.51 -11.43
CA LEU A 51 -13.34 -3.18 -10.70
C LEU A 51 -13.33 -3.81 -9.31
N LEU A 52 -14.42 -3.66 -8.56
CA LEU A 52 -14.57 -4.23 -7.22
C LEU A 52 -14.51 -5.77 -7.24
N LYS A 53 -15.18 -6.42 -8.20
CA LYS A 53 -15.08 -7.88 -8.41
C LYS A 53 -13.65 -8.32 -8.70
N LYS A 54 -12.89 -7.56 -9.50
CA LYS A 54 -11.48 -7.84 -9.76
C LYS A 54 -10.64 -7.69 -8.49
N GLN A 55 -10.86 -6.66 -7.69
CA GLN A 55 -10.19 -6.47 -6.41
C GLN A 55 -10.51 -7.59 -5.42
N LEU A 56 -11.79 -7.98 -5.33
CA LEU A 56 -12.23 -9.09 -4.49
C LEU A 56 -11.61 -10.43 -4.92
N SER A 57 -11.53 -10.70 -6.23
CA SER A 57 -10.90 -11.93 -6.74
C SER A 57 -9.40 -11.99 -6.40
N ILE A 58 -8.71 -10.84 -6.45
CA ILE A 58 -7.32 -10.74 -6.03
C ILE A 58 -7.20 -10.99 -4.52
N LEU A 59 -8.07 -10.38 -3.73
CA LEU A 59 -8.09 -10.56 -2.28
C LEU A 59 -8.33 -12.04 -1.91
N ASN A 60 -9.35 -12.67 -2.51
CA ASN A 60 -9.68 -14.08 -2.27
C ASN A 60 -8.58 -15.05 -2.72
N ARG A 61 -7.81 -14.71 -3.75
CA ARG A 61 -6.64 -15.51 -4.16
C ARG A 61 -5.50 -15.41 -3.13
N ASP A 62 -5.34 -14.24 -2.51
CA ASP A 62 -4.25 -13.99 -1.59
C ASP A 62 -4.61 -14.37 -0.13
N LEU A 63 -5.91 -14.39 0.22
CA LEU A 63 -6.40 -14.81 1.53
C LEU A 63 -5.98 -16.23 1.92
N PRO A 64 -6.13 -17.28 1.09
CA PRO A 64 -5.66 -18.63 1.43
C PRO A 64 -4.15 -18.69 1.69
N ARG A 65 -3.35 -17.91 0.92
CA ARG A 65 -1.90 -17.81 1.16
C ARG A 65 -1.58 -17.18 2.52
N ILE A 66 -2.42 -16.26 2.96
CA ILE A 66 -2.33 -15.64 4.28
C ILE A 66 -2.74 -16.66 5.35
N GLU A 67 -3.78 -17.44 5.14
CA GLU A 67 -4.28 -18.47 6.07
C GLU A 67 -3.37 -19.70 6.18
N GLU A 68 -2.88 -20.24 5.05
CA GLU A 68 -1.98 -21.40 5.00
C GLU A 68 -0.63 -21.17 5.69
N SER A 69 -0.27 -19.93 5.94
CA SER A 69 1.05 -19.56 6.44
C SER A 69 1.14 -19.34 7.95
N ASN A 70 0.20 -19.80 8.78
CA ASN A 70 0.10 -19.46 10.21
C ASN A 70 0.03 -17.96 10.47
N TYR A 71 -0.62 -17.20 9.59
CA TYR A 71 -0.81 -15.77 9.74
C TYR A 71 -1.91 -15.39 10.76
N SER A 72 -2.53 -16.35 11.42
CA SER A 72 -3.57 -16.09 12.43
C SER A 72 -3.12 -15.11 13.55
N GLU A 73 -1.81 -14.94 13.72
CA GLU A 73 -1.22 -14.01 14.69
C GLU A 73 -0.56 -12.78 14.03
N ARG A 74 -0.76 -12.55 12.72
CA ARG A 74 -0.14 -11.44 12.01
C ARG A 74 -1.14 -10.37 11.64
N MET A 75 -0.77 -9.13 11.85
CA MET A 75 -1.53 -7.96 11.42
C MET A 75 -0.99 -7.44 10.08
N ILE A 76 -1.89 -7.14 9.15
CA ILE A 76 -1.53 -6.48 7.87
C ILE A 76 -1.38 -4.99 8.14
N LEU A 77 -0.19 -4.45 7.88
CA LEU A 77 0.11 -3.02 8.00
C LEU A 77 -0.11 -2.27 6.70
N PHE A 78 0.20 -2.90 5.58
CA PHE A 78 0.21 -2.26 4.28
C PHE A 78 -0.12 -3.27 3.18
N SER A 79 -0.94 -2.86 2.22
CA SER A 79 -1.22 -3.64 1.02
C SER A 79 -1.43 -2.69 -0.17
N LYS A 80 -0.58 -2.80 -1.20
CA LYS A 80 -0.67 -1.98 -2.42
C LYS A 80 -0.20 -2.80 -3.62
N THR A 81 -0.76 -2.54 -4.78
CA THR A 81 -0.24 -3.10 -6.04
C THR A 81 0.78 -2.15 -6.63
N ILE A 82 2.01 -2.61 -6.78
CA ILE A 82 3.14 -1.87 -7.36
C ILE A 82 3.66 -2.67 -8.54
N GLN A 83 3.75 -2.07 -9.73
CA GLN A 83 4.23 -2.73 -10.97
C GLN A 83 3.57 -4.09 -11.21
N ASN A 84 2.23 -4.17 -11.11
CA ASN A 84 1.44 -5.39 -11.25
C ASN A 84 1.72 -6.49 -10.20
N ARG A 85 2.46 -6.19 -9.13
CA ARG A 85 2.69 -7.07 -8.00
C ARG A 85 1.95 -6.56 -6.78
N ARG A 86 1.25 -7.44 -6.10
CA ARG A 86 0.66 -7.11 -4.82
C ARG A 86 1.70 -7.25 -3.73
N ILE A 87 1.99 -6.16 -3.05
CA ILE A 87 2.89 -6.13 -1.91
C ILE A 87 2.06 -6.08 -0.65
N ILE A 88 2.33 -6.99 0.27
CA ILE A 88 1.70 -7.06 1.58
C ILE A 88 2.80 -6.99 2.64
N ILE A 89 2.67 -6.05 3.57
CA ILE A 89 3.54 -5.98 4.75
C ILE A 89 2.74 -6.39 5.97
N THR A 90 3.27 -7.34 6.71
CA THR A 90 2.66 -7.87 7.93
C THR A 90 3.60 -7.70 9.11
N VAL A 91 3.02 -7.61 10.32
CA VAL A 91 3.75 -7.66 11.57
C VAL A 91 3.23 -8.77 12.47
N ARG A 92 4.12 -9.43 13.19
CA ARG A 92 3.83 -10.37 14.27
C ARG A 92 4.60 -9.94 15.51
N TYR A 93 3.99 -10.12 16.68
CA TYR A 93 4.58 -9.82 17.97
C TYR A 93 4.85 -11.12 18.74
N ASN A 94 6.00 -11.18 19.42
CA ASN A 94 6.16 -12.10 20.52
C ASN A 94 6.10 -11.30 21.82
N LEU A 95 5.35 -11.79 22.77
CA LEU A 95 5.21 -11.19 24.09
C LEU A 95 6.07 -11.96 25.09
N ASN A 96 6.67 -11.23 26.04
CA ASN A 96 7.33 -11.82 27.19
C ASN A 96 6.29 -12.29 28.24
N TYR A 97 6.76 -12.89 29.35
CA TYR A 97 5.90 -13.37 30.43
C TYR A 97 5.09 -12.27 31.13
N LYS A 98 5.51 -10.99 31.00
CA LYS A 98 4.78 -9.80 31.48
C LYS A 98 3.80 -9.23 30.47
N LYS A 99 3.54 -9.95 29.36
CA LYS A 99 2.70 -9.52 28.22
C LYS A 99 3.17 -8.23 27.54
N GLN A 100 4.47 -7.91 27.65
CA GLN A 100 5.09 -6.80 26.95
C GLN A 100 5.66 -7.32 25.61
N ILE A 101 5.67 -6.47 24.58
CA ILE A 101 6.25 -6.83 23.28
C ILE A 101 7.75 -7.08 23.42
N GLU A 102 8.19 -8.31 23.24
CA GLU A 102 9.61 -8.67 23.28
C GLU A 102 10.26 -8.59 21.90
N MET A 103 9.55 -9.09 20.88
CA MET A 103 10.03 -9.10 19.50
C MET A 103 8.96 -8.62 18.53
N LEU A 104 9.38 -7.86 17.52
CA LEU A 104 8.58 -7.47 16.37
C LEU A 104 9.17 -8.11 15.12
N TYR A 105 8.34 -8.79 14.33
CA TYR A 105 8.71 -9.42 13.08
C TYR A 105 7.91 -8.80 11.95
N PHE A 106 8.51 -7.93 11.18
CA PHE A 106 7.94 -7.39 9.96
C PHE A 106 8.34 -8.25 8.77
N SER A 107 7.40 -8.52 7.88
CA SER A 107 7.64 -9.30 6.67
C SER A 107 6.98 -8.62 5.47
N LEU A 108 7.66 -8.62 4.33
CA LEU A 108 7.11 -8.16 3.07
C LEU A 108 6.97 -9.36 2.13
N ASP A 109 5.76 -9.55 1.61
CA ASP A 109 5.42 -10.54 0.59
C ASP A 109 5.04 -9.81 -0.71
N ASP A 110 5.67 -10.17 -1.83
CA ASP A 110 5.41 -9.61 -3.17
C ASP A 110 4.59 -10.55 -4.07
N GLY A 111 4.04 -11.63 -3.50
CA GLY A 111 3.21 -12.60 -4.19
C GLY A 111 3.96 -13.58 -5.11
N GLN A 112 5.29 -13.53 -5.18
CA GLN A 112 6.07 -14.44 -6.05
C GLN A 112 6.27 -15.84 -5.45
N GLY A 113 5.87 -16.06 -4.22
CA GLY A 113 5.70 -17.38 -3.61
C GLY A 113 6.96 -18.21 -3.37
N LYS A 114 8.14 -17.75 -3.74
CA LYS A 114 9.37 -18.57 -3.73
C LYS A 114 10.07 -18.71 -2.38
N THR A 115 9.81 -17.81 -1.44
CA THR A 115 10.37 -17.94 -0.09
C THR A 115 9.52 -17.20 0.94
N LYS A 116 8.99 -17.94 1.89
CA LYS A 116 8.08 -17.49 2.96
C LYS A 116 8.59 -16.33 3.83
N TYR A 117 9.86 -15.91 3.68
CA TYR A 117 10.51 -14.85 4.47
C TYR A 117 11.64 -14.15 3.70
N ALA A 118 11.39 -13.85 2.42
CA ALA A 118 12.42 -13.27 1.55
C ALA A 118 12.86 -11.87 2.02
N HIS A 119 11.94 -11.11 2.57
CA HIS A 119 12.18 -9.75 3.02
C HIS A 119 11.62 -9.60 4.44
N HIS A 120 12.49 -9.29 5.41
CA HIS A 120 12.05 -9.14 6.79
C HIS A 120 12.90 -8.14 7.56
N LEU A 121 12.29 -7.56 8.59
CA LEU A 121 12.92 -6.75 9.61
C LEU A 121 12.52 -7.30 10.99
N ARG A 122 13.51 -7.59 11.83
CA ARG A 122 13.32 -8.08 13.20
C ARG A 122 13.87 -7.08 14.19
N LEU A 123 13.03 -6.70 15.15
CA LEU A 123 13.44 -5.82 16.23
C LEU A 123 13.14 -6.47 17.59
N GLN A 124 14.03 -6.26 18.52
CA GLN A 124 13.85 -6.65 19.92
C GLN A 124 13.61 -5.40 20.77
N ALA A 125 12.55 -5.44 21.58
CA ALA A 125 12.29 -4.40 22.57
C ALA A 125 13.10 -4.68 23.83
N LEU A 126 13.83 -3.67 24.30
CA LEU A 126 14.59 -3.73 25.55
C LEU A 126 13.88 -2.91 26.62
N TYR A 127 13.78 -3.52 27.78
CA TYR A 127 13.17 -2.93 28.99
C TYR A 127 14.21 -2.78 30.08
N GLY A 128 14.02 -1.79 30.94
CA GLY A 128 14.86 -1.60 32.08
C GLY A 128 14.78 -2.78 33.06
N HIS A 129 15.93 -3.22 33.57
CA HIS A 129 16.01 -4.42 34.42
C HIS A 129 15.25 -4.25 35.73
N HIS A 130 15.32 -3.04 36.33
CA HIS A 130 14.72 -2.74 37.62
C HIS A 130 13.29 -2.18 37.51
N ASP A 131 13.07 -1.29 36.53
CA ASP A 131 11.81 -0.55 36.40
C ASP A 131 10.82 -1.21 35.43
N GLY A 132 11.27 -2.16 34.58
CA GLY A 132 10.46 -2.78 33.56
C GLY A 132 9.98 -1.83 32.47
N LEU A 133 10.47 -0.58 32.47
CA LEU A 133 10.06 0.43 31.48
C LEU A 133 10.75 0.18 30.13
N PHE A 134 10.01 0.44 29.04
CA PHE A 134 10.59 0.39 27.69
C PHE A 134 11.75 1.39 27.56
N LYS A 135 12.86 0.95 26.99
CA LYS A 135 14.07 1.78 26.80
C LYS A 135 14.36 2.06 25.33
N GLN A 136 14.38 1.04 24.49
CA GLN A 136 14.75 1.13 23.07
C GLN A 136 14.39 -0.13 22.30
N LEU A 137 14.40 -0.02 20.97
CA LEU A 137 14.37 -1.16 20.05
C LEU A 137 15.78 -1.44 19.52
N VAL A 138 16.09 -2.73 19.34
CA VAL A 138 17.33 -3.18 18.70
C VAL A 138 17.00 -3.92 17.42
N ILE A 139 17.51 -3.44 16.28
CA ILE A 139 17.46 -4.18 15.03
C ILE A 139 18.34 -5.42 15.15
N ARG A 140 17.72 -6.59 15.07
CA ARG A 140 18.40 -7.91 15.14
C ARG A 140 18.71 -8.45 13.76
N ASP A 141 17.85 -8.14 12.79
CA ASP A 141 18.02 -8.62 11.43
C ASP A 141 17.22 -7.73 10.47
N PHE A 142 17.80 -7.42 9.31
CA PHE A 142 17.12 -6.73 8.22
C PHE A 142 17.62 -7.31 6.89
N LEU A 143 16.79 -8.12 6.25
CA LEU A 143 17.12 -8.82 5.03
C LEU A 143 16.21 -8.40 3.88
N ILE A 144 16.80 -8.02 2.75
CA ILE A 144 16.13 -7.77 1.47
C ILE A 144 16.83 -8.60 0.41
N ARG A 145 16.17 -9.63 -0.09
CA ARG A 145 16.76 -10.54 -1.08
C ARG A 145 16.80 -9.99 -2.49
N GLU A 146 15.82 -9.14 -2.85
CA GLU A 146 15.77 -8.49 -4.17
C GLU A 146 16.12 -7.00 -4.04
N PRO A 147 17.40 -6.63 -4.20
CA PRO A 147 17.82 -5.23 -4.13
C PRO A 147 17.25 -4.42 -5.31
N ASN A 148 17.29 -3.09 -5.18
CA ASN A 148 16.89 -2.12 -6.23
C ASN A 148 15.40 -2.14 -6.64
N ARG A 149 14.54 -2.82 -5.87
CA ARG A 149 13.09 -2.83 -6.09
C ARG A 149 12.31 -1.92 -5.14
N GLY A 150 13.01 -1.18 -4.29
CA GLY A 150 12.38 -0.32 -3.30
C GLY A 150 11.79 -1.06 -2.09
N TYR A 151 11.90 -2.39 -2.02
CA TYR A 151 11.31 -3.20 -0.95
C TYR A 151 11.88 -2.85 0.44
N GLY A 152 13.18 -2.57 0.52
CA GLY A 152 13.82 -2.15 1.77
C GLY A 152 13.27 -0.83 2.29
N SER A 153 13.13 0.16 1.41
CA SER A 153 12.56 1.47 1.76
C SER A 153 11.10 1.34 2.20
N LEU A 154 10.32 0.53 1.48
CA LEU A 154 8.91 0.32 1.79
C LEU A 154 8.74 -0.40 3.15
N LEU A 155 9.48 -1.50 3.35
CA LEU A 155 9.42 -2.27 4.60
C LEU A 155 9.86 -1.44 5.80
N LEU A 156 10.99 -0.72 5.69
CA LEU A 156 11.49 0.11 6.78
C LEU A 156 10.53 1.26 7.11
N ARG A 157 9.98 1.95 6.09
CA ARG A 157 9.00 3.02 6.26
C ARG A 157 7.77 2.57 7.04
N GLU A 158 7.09 1.52 6.56
CA GLU A 158 5.87 1.04 7.19
C GLU A 158 6.13 0.49 8.59
N SER A 159 7.29 -0.13 8.80
CA SER A 159 7.72 -0.58 10.12
C SER A 159 7.94 0.59 11.09
N LEU A 160 8.63 1.66 10.67
CA LEU A 160 8.85 2.84 11.50
C LEU A 160 7.55 3.56 11.83
N LEU A 161 6.64 3.71 10.87
CA LEU A 161 5.30 4.28 11.12
C LEU A 161 4.54 3.47 12.16
N HIS A 162 4.55 2.15 12.06
CA HIS A 162 3.89 1.28 13.02
C HIS A 162 4.55 1.32 14.41
N ILE A 163 5.88 1.34 14.48
CA ILE A 163 6.62 1.49 15.72
C ILE A 163 6.28 2.82 16.42
N SER A 164 6.16 3.92 15.66
CA SER A 164 5.78 5.21 16.22
C SER A 164 4.39 5.21 16.84
N GLN A 165 3.47 4.40 16.32
CA GLN A 165 2.12 4.22 16.90
C GLN A 165 2.14 3.39 18.19
N LEU A 166 3.00 2.38 18.27
CA LEU A 166 3.10 1.49 19.42
C LEU A 166 3.89 2.07 20.61
N PHE A 167 5.02 2.68 20.31
CA PHE A 167 6.00 3.11 21.33
C PHE A 167 6.17 4.63 21.39
N GLY A 168 5.58 5.36 20.46
CA GLY A 168 5.72 6.81 20.34
C GLY A 168 6.87 7.24 19.43
N VAL A 169 6.84 8.51 19.02
CA VAL A 169 7.79 9.11 18.06
C VAL A 169 9.22 9.15 18.61
N LYS A 170 9.38 9.37 19.92
CA LYS A 170 10.68 9.44 20.60
C LYS A 170 11.28 8.06 20.90
N THR A 171 10.89 7.04 20.13
CA THR A 171 11.43 5.69 20.28
C THR A 171 12.84 5.62 19.72
N LYS A 172 13.80 5.33 20.59
CA LYS A 172 15.18 5.06 20.18
C LYS A 172 15.28 3.69 19.51
N ILE A 173 15.89 3.64 18.31
CA ILE A 173 16.15 2.40 17.57
C ILE A 173 17.63 2.31 17.29
N VAL A 174 18.26 1.22 17.69
CA VAL A 174 19.70 0.98 17.48
C VAL A 174 19.93 -0.36 16.77
N GLY A 175 21.10 -0.51 16.18
CA GLY A 175 21.48 -1.78 15.54
C GLY A 175 22.98 -1.85 15.31
N LYS A 176 23.46 -3.04 14.96
CA LYS A 176 24.83 -3.27 14.53
C LYS A 176 24.79 -3.78 13.10
N LEU A 177 25.58 -3.17 12.22
CA LEU A 177 25.70 -3.58 10.84
C LEU A 177 26.47 -4.90 10.73
N SER A 178 26.06 -5.76 9.79
CA SER A 178 26.72 -7.04 9.58
C SER A 178 28.11 -6.85 8.97
N PHE A 179 29.11 -7.52 9.52
CA PHE A 179 30.47 -7.52 8.96
C PHE A 179 30.52 -8.16 7.56
N VAL A 180 29.60 -9.09 7.26
CA VAL A 180 29.53 -9.72 5.94
C VAL A 180 29.20 -8.71 4.84
N ASP A 181 28.38 -7.70 5.16
CA ASP A 181 28.02 -6.64 4.21
C ASP A 181 29.17 -5.65 3.98
N GLU A 182 30.18 -5.59 4.84
CA GLU A 182 31.35 -4.71 4.70
C GLU A 182 32.26 -5.16 3.54
N VAL A 183 32.24 -6.45 3.18
CA VAL A 183 33.09 -7.00 2.11
C VAL A 183 32.55 -6.61 0.71
N ASP A 184 31.22 -6.47 0.55
CA ASP A 184 30.58 -6.01 -0.68
C ASP A 184 30.34 -4.50 -0.64
N LYS A 185 31.23 -3.73 -1.24
CA LYS A 185 31.16 -2.25 -1.30
C LYS A 185 29.82 -1.72 -1.85
N ILE A 186 29.23 -2.40 -2.84
CA ILE A 186 27.97 -1.96 -3.43
C ILE A 186 26.81 -2.19 -2.45
N ASN A 187 26.84 -3.31 -1.75
CA ASN A 187 25.82 -3.63 -0.74
C ASN A 187 25.94 -2.72 0.47
N HIS A 188 27.16 -2.44 0.90
CA HIS A 188 27.48 -1.47 1.95
C HIS A 188 26.89 -0.08 1.64
N GLN A 189 27.20 0.49 0.49
CA GLN A 189 26.69 1.82 0.11
C GLN A 189 25.18 1.88 0.03
N ARG A 190 24.52 0.83 -0.51
CA ARG A 190 23.05 0.77 -0.58
C ARG A 190 22.40 0.68 0.80
N ARG A 191 22.99 -0.09 1.68
CA ARG A 191 22.53 -0.26 3.08
C ARG A 191 22.65 1.05 3.83
N ASP A 192 23.80 1.70 3.75
CA ASP A 192 24.07 2.96 4.43
C ASP A 192 23.15 4.07 3.92
N TYR A 193 23.00 4.19 2.59
CA TYR A 193 22.03 5.09 1.98
C TYR A 193 20.60 4.85 2.50
N LEU A 194 20.19 3.58 2.59
CA LEU A 194 18.85 3.25 3.09
C LEU A 194 18.64 3.75 4.52
N TYR A 195 19.57 3.46 5.44
CA TYR A 195 19.44 3.90 6.83
C TYR A 195 19.50 5.43 6.95
N GLN A 196 20.45 6.08 6.29
CA GLN A 196 20.57 7.55 6.29
C GLN A 196 19.32 8.23 5.74
N LYS A 197 18.74 7.69 4.66
CA LYS A 197 17.48 8.18 4.10
C LYS A 197 16.36 8.24 5.14
N PHE A 198 16.33 7.33 6.10
CA PHE A 198 15.33 7.28 7.16
C PHE A 198 15.78 7.95 8.47
N GLY A 199 16.85 8.73 8.42
CA GLY A 199 17.32 9.54 9.54
C GLY A 199 18.22 8.81 10.53
N PHE A 200 18.66 7.58 10.25
CA PHE A 200 19.64 6.90 11.11
C PHE A 200 21.02 7.53 10.95
N SER A 201 21.69 7.71 12.06
CA SER A 201 23.15 7.94 12.11
C SER A 201 23.89 6.62 11.99
N ILE A 202 25.05 6.64 11.31
CA ILE A 202 25.93 5.48 11.18
C ILE A 202 27.30 5.86 11.72
N THR A 203 27.80 5.14 12.71
CA THR A 203 29.11 5.36 13.35
C THR A 203 29.72 4.02 13.76
N ASP A 204 30.91 3.72 13.29
CA ASP A 204 31.67 2.50 13.65
C ASP A 204 30.86 1.20 13.49
N GLY A 205 30.16 1.05 12.37
CA GLY A 205 29.33 -0.13 12.10
C GLY A 205 28.08 -0.25 12.99
N ARG A 206 27.70 0.82 13.69
CA ARG A 206 26.47 0.93 14.47
C ARG A 206 25.52 1.92 13.84
N ILE A 207 24.24 1.63 13.92
CA ILE A 207 23.16 2.53 13.49
C ILE A 207 22.34 2.96 14.69
N ALA A 208 21.91 4.22 14.67
CA ALA A 208 21.03 4.76 15.70
C ALA A 208 20.03 5.75 15.11
N LEU A 209 18.80 5.68 15.57
CA LEU A 209 17.72 6.62 15.32
C LEU A 209 17.14 7.01 16.68
N ASP A 210 17.27 8.26 17.06
CA ASP A 210 16.79 8.73 18.37
C ASP A 210 15.32 9.17 18.34
N GLU A 211 14.84 9.59 17.16
CA GLU A 211 13.45 10.00 16.93
C GLU A 211 12.99 9.57 15.54
N ILE A 212 11.77 9.01 15.46
CA ILE A 212 11.18 8.55 14.20
C ILE A 212 10.63 9.76 13.41
N PRO A 213 11.11 10.03 12.18
CA PRO A 213 10.73 11.21 11.40
C PRO A 213 9.35 11.03 10.72
N VAL A 214 8.29 10.94 11.53
CA VAL A 214 6.92 10.58 11.06
C VAL A 214 6.43 11.48 9.93
N ALA A 215 6.65 12.80 10.02
CA ALA A 215 6.21 13.74 8.97
C ALA A 215 6.84 13.44 7.60
N MET A 216 8.13 13.05 7.57
CA MET A 216 8.84 12.64 6.37
C MET A 216 8.28 11.32 5.82
N LEU A 217 8.05 10.34 6.71
CA LEU A 217 7.56 9.01 6.35
C LEU A 217 6.17 9.05 5.73
N VAL A 218 5.26 9.86 6.29
CA VAL A 218 3.89 10.06 5.75
C VAL A 218 3.95 10.72 4.37
N LYS A 219 4.74 11.79 4.21
CA LYS A 219 4.91 12.46 2.91
C LYS A 219 5.45 11.54 1.81
N GLU A 220 6.30 10.57 2.16
CA GLU A 220 6.80 9.56 1.22
C GLU A 220 5.77 8.46 0.91
N ARG A 221 4.80 8.23 1.79
CA ARG A 221 3.72 7.25 1.58
C ARG A 221 2.72 7.69 0.53
N ASP A 222 2.49 8.99 0.42
CA ASP A 222 1.49 9.59 -0.48
C ASP A 222 2.01 9.80 -1.91
N LYS A 223 3.29 9.55 -2.16
CA LYS A 223 3.91 9.53 -3.50
C LYS A 223 3.80 8.14 -4.15
#